data_f22a86f55b7264649ea706fe078dc210
#
_entry.id   f22a86f55b7264649ea706fe078dc210
#
_cell.length_a   1.000
_cell.length_b   1.000
_cell.length_c   1.000
_cell.angle_alpha   90.00
_cell.angle_beta   90.00
_cell.angle_gamma   90.00
#
_symmetry.space_group_name_H-M   'P 1'
#
loop_
_entity.id
_entity.type
_entity.pdbx_description
1 polymer ?
#
loop_
_entity_poly.entity_id
_entity_poly.type
_entity_poly.pdbx_seq_one_letter_code
_entity_poly.pdbx_strand_id
1 'polypeptide(L)'
;EQLDTLVYALANGLGRTKLNKDSTLKKLQDWRTIATMTGETQLLSDAVTGGANTRLLTISVSKEILSAEDCRIIHDTIKDNHGLAFPLVIDKIFELGFDTLRQAYQNLVNLFSTNYPELLNEHCRYMAVLTLADAILNATLNDDATLPLDDSIQNASAIFKLIPTTTEISDTVRE
;
A
#
# COMPACT_ATOMS: atom_id res chain seq x y z
N GLU A 1 -17.65 -1.84 -14.03
CA GLU A 1 -17.66 -3.32 -14.27
C GLU A 1 -16.28 -3.88 -14.66
N GLN A 2 -15.52 -3.25 -15.57
CA GLN A 2 -14.18 -3.74 -15.96
C GLN A 2 -13.13 -3.47 -14.88
N LEU A 3 -13.22 -2.34 -14.19
CA LEU A 3 -12.24 -1.92 -13.19
C LEU A 3 -12.36 -2.75 -11.91
N ASP A 4 -13.59 -3.04 -11.47
CA ASP A 4 -13.84 -3.92 -10.32
C ASP A 4 -13.24 -5.30 -10.55
N THR A 5 -13.46 -5.85 -11.75
CA THR A 5 -12.87 -7.14 -12.14
C THR A 5 -11.34 -7.11 -12.06
N LEU A 6 -10.71 -6.00 -12.44
CA LEU A 6 -9.26 -5.82 -12.34
C LEU A 6 -8.79 -5.77 -10.88
N VAL A 7 -9.47 -4.97 -10.03
CA VAL A 7 -9.16 -4.88 -8.59
C VAL A 7 -9.27 -6.25 -7.93
N TYR A 8 -10.35 -6.98 -8.17
CA TYR A 8 -10.51 -8.33 -7.64
C TYR A 8 -9.44 -9.29 -8.17
N ALA A 9 -9.11 -9.26 -9.45
CA ALA A 9 -8.08 -10.11 -10.02
C ALA A 9 -6.71 -9.84 -9.38
N LEU A 10 -6.32 -8.56 -9.28
CA LEU A 10 -5.06 -8.17 -8.65
C LEU A 10 -5.01 -8.58 -7.18
N ALA A 11 -6.05 -8.28 -6.41
CA ALA A 11 -6.09 -8.56 -4.97
C ALA A 11 -6.14 -10.07 -4.65
N ASN A 12 -6.81 -10.87 -5.49
CA ASN A 12 -6.87 -12.32 -5.29
C ASN A 12 -5.56 -13.03 -5.67
N GLY A 13 -4.67 -12.37 -6.41
CA GLY A 13 -3.39 -12.94 -6.80
C GLY A 13 -3.48 -14.15 -7.73
N LEU A 14 -4.63 -14.35 -8.40
CA LEU A 14 -4.89 -15.51 -9.24
C LEU A 14 -5.39 -15.09 -10.63
N GLY A 15 -4.79 -15.66 -11.65
CA GLY A 15 -5.23 -15.50 -13.04
C GLY A 15 -6.55 -16.20 -13.34
N ARG A 16 -7.14 -15.87 -14.47
CA ARG A 16 -8.36 -16.56 -14.93
C ARG A 16 -8.06 -18.02 -15.26
N THR A 17 -8.92 -18.91 -14.82
CA THR A 17 -8.90 -20.33 -15.23
C THR A 17 -9.16 -20.43 -16.74
N LYS A 18 -8.27 -21.07 -17.45
CA LYS A 18 -8.38 -21.31 -18.90
C LYS A 18 -8.20 -22.80 -19.19
N LEU A 19 -8.86 -23.28 -20.24
CA LEU A 19 -8.67 -24.63 -20.76
C LEU A 19 -7.62 -24.64 -21.87
N ASN A 20 -6.90 -25.73 -21.95
CA ASN A 20 -6.10 -26.07 -23.12
C ASN A 20 -7.00 -26.52 -24.28
N LYS A 21 -6.44 -26.71 -25.46
CA LYS A 21 -7.18 -27.21 -26.63
C LYS A 21 -7.73 -28.63 -26.44
N ASP A 22 -7.13 -29.42 -25.54
CA ASP A 22 -7.52 -30.77 -25.15
C ASP A 22 -8.49 -30.82 -23.95
N SER A 23 -9.08 -29.67 -23.58
CA SER A 23 -9.99 -29.51 -22.44
C SER A 23 -9.34 -29.75 -21.06
N THR A 24 -8.03 -29.86 -20.96
CA THR A 24 -7.33 -29.87 -19.68
C THR A 24 -7.18 -28.46 -19.12
N LEU A 25 -7.09 -28.31 -17.80
CA LEU A 25 -6.86 -27.03 -17.17
C LEU A 25 -5.44 -26.53 -17.43
N LYS A 26 -5.32 -25.29 -17.90
CA LYS A 26 -4.01 -24.61 -17.92
C LYS A 26 -3.51 -24.41 -16.51
N LYS A 27 -2.19 -24.45 -16.34
CA LYS A 27 -1.56 -24.06 -15.07
C LYS A 27 -2.05 -22.66 -14.70
N LEU A 28 -2.68 -22.53 -13.54
CA LEU A 28 -3.14 -21.26 -13.00
C LEU A 28 -1.92 -20.37 -12.77
N GLN A 29 -1.97 -19.16 -13.26
CA GLN A 29 -0.96 -18.15 -12.96
C GLN A 29 -1.34 -17.51 -11.63
N ASP A 30 -0.38 -17.42 -10.73
CA ASP A 30 -0.49 -16.75 -9.46
C ASP A 30 0.56 -15.63 -9.35
N TRP A 31 0.25 -14.62 -8.55
CA TRP A 31 1.16 -13.53 -8.24
C TRP A 31 0.94 -13.01 -6.83
N ARG A 32 2.00 -12.46 -6.28
CA ARG A 32 1.97 -11.69 -5.04
C ARG A 32 2.61 -10.34 -5.34
N THR A 33 1.80 -9.29 -5.41
CA THR A 33 2.25 -7.96 -5.78
C THR A 33 1.41 -6.90 -5.11
N ILE A 34 1.95 -5.69 -5.07
CA ILE A 34 1.23 -4.47 -4.73
C ILE A 34 1.14 -3.66 -6.03
N ALA A 35 -0.07 -3.21 -6.36
CA ALA A 35 -0.28 -2.31 -7.48
C ALA A 35 -0.49 -0.89 -6.95
N THR A 36 0.31 0.06 -7.44
CA THR A 36 0.14 1.48 -7.17
C THR A 36 -0.39 2.15 -8.43
N MET A 37 -1.45 2.93 -8.27
CA MET A 37 -2.08 3.65 -9.37
C MET A 37 -2.27 5.11 -8.97
N THR A 38 -2.12 6.02 -9.94
CA THR A 38 -2.39 7.45 -9.78
C THR A 38 -3.41 7.88 -10.81
N GLY A 39 -4.27 8.85 -10.48
CA GLY A 39 -5.28 9.37 -11.38
C GLY A 39 -5.88 10.67 -10.86
N GLU A 40 -6.49 11.44 -11.74
CA GLU A 40 -7.18 12.70 -11.41
C GLU A 40 -8.61 12.45 -10.87
N THR A 41 -9.13 11.25 -11.06
CA THR A 41 -10.46 10.84 -10.60
C THR A 41 -10.36 9.59 -9.76
N GLN A 42 -11.31 9.41 -8.85
CA GLN A 42 -11.41 8.17 -8.07
C GLN A 42 -11.53 6.97 -9.01
N LEU A 43 -10.76 5.93 -8.72
CA LEU A 43 -10.75 4.69 -9.51
C LEU A 43 -12.08 3.95 -9.43
N LEU A 44 -12.76 4.03 -8.32
CA LEU A 44 -14.01 3.36 -8.07
C LEU A 44 -15.12 4.41 -8.13
N SER A 45 -16.08 4.22 -9.04
CA SER A 45 -17.32 4.99 -9.06
C SER A 45 -18.22 4.54 -7.91
N ASP A 46 -19.16 5.40 -7.53
CA ASP A 46 -20.12 5.22 -6.43
C ASP A 46 -20.91 3.89 -6.49
N ALA A 47 -20.89 3.21 -7.62
CA ALA A 47 -21.58 1.93 -7.86
C ALA A 47 -20.76 0.68 -7.43
N VAL A 48 -19.57 0.86 -6.81
CA VAL A 48 -18.70 -0.27 -6.49
C VAL A 48 -19.09 -0.94 -5.18
N THR A 49 -19.21 -2.25 -5.24
CA THR A 49 -19.52 -3.09 -4.07
C THR A 49 -18.45 -2.93 -2.97
N GLY A 50 -18.90 -2.88 -1.70
CA GLY A 50 -18.02 -2.68 -0.53
C GLY A 50 -16.79 -3.61 -0.47
N GLY A 51 -16.85 -4.78 -1.15
CA GLY A 51 -15.73 -5.71 -1.23
C GLY A 51 -14.55 -5.24 -2.09
N ALA A 52 -14.73 -4.33 -3.05
CA ALA A 52 -13.60 -3.75 -3.79
C ALA A 52 -12.94 -2.64 -2.98
N ASN A 53 -13.70 -1.86 -2.21
CA ASN A 53 -13.18 -0.82 -1.32
C ASN A 53 -12.26 -1.39 -0.23
N THR A 54 -12.53 -2.60 0.27
CA THR A 54 -11.64 -3.25 1.26
C THR A 54 -10.28 -3.67 0.68
N ARG A 55 -10.18 -3.77 -0.64
CA ARG A 55 -8.95 -4.19 -1.35
C ARG A 55 -8.13 -3.03 -1.91
N LEU A 56 -8.69 -1.83 -1.85
CA LEU A 56 -8.09 -0.63 -2.40
C LEU A 56 -7.88 0.40 -1.28
N LEU A 57 -6.63 0.80 -1.06
CA LEU A 57 -6.33 1.94 -0.21
C LEU A 57 -6.30 3.19 -1.08
N THR A 58 -7.34 4.02 -0.99
CA THR A 58 -7.42 5.29 -1.69
C THR A 58 -6.87 6.40 -0.80
N ILE A 59 -5.93 7.18 -1.32
CA ILE A 59 -5.36 8.35 -0.65
C ILE A 59 -5.69 9.57 -1.51
N SER A 60 -6.54 10.46 -1.01
CA SER A 60 -6.94 11.66 -1.72
C SER A 60 -5.95 12.79 -1.47
N VAL A 61 -5.27 13.22 -2.52
CA VAL A 61 -4.30 14.32 -2.47
C VAL A 61 -4.89 15.53 -3.16
N SER A 62 -5.26 16.55 -2.38
CA SER A 62 -5.93 17.77 -2.87
C SER A 62 -5.00 18.96 -3.16
N LYS A 63 -3.70 18.82 -2.86
CA LYS A 63 -2.72 19.89 -3.02
C LYS A 63 -1.44 19.35 -3.64
N GLU A 64 -0.72 20.22 -4.36
CA GLU A 64 0.65 19.91 -4.75
C GLU A 64 1.49 19.64 -3.49
N ILE A 65 2.07 18.44 -3.43
CA ILE A 65 2.95 18.01 -2.35
C ILE A 65 4.38 18.47 -2.64
N LEU A 66 4.75 18.51 -3.93
CA LEU A 66 6.07 18.87 -4.42
C LEU A 66 5.96 20.05 -5.38
N SER A 67 6.90 20.97 -5.30
CA SER A 67 7.03 22.02 -6.32
C SER A 67 7.54 21.44 -7.65
N ALA A 68 7.37 22.16 -8.74
CA ALA A 68 7.92 21.78 -10.04
C ALA A 68 9.46 21.62 -9.99
N GLU A 69 10.14 22.42 -9.19
CA GLU A 69 11.58 22.35 -8.99
C GLU A 69 11.97 21.07 -8.23
N ASP A 70 11.25 20.72 -7.16
CA ASP A 70 11.48 19.47 -6.42
C ASP A 70 11.29 18.26 -7.34
N CYS A 71 10.23 18.25 -8.16
CA CYS A 71 10.00 17.20 -9.14
C CYS A 71 11.16 17.07 -10.12
N ARG A 72 11.71 18.19 -10.60
CA ARG A 72 12.86 18.21 -11.51
C ARG A 72 14.11 17.62 -10.83
N ILE A 73 14.40 18.05 -9.60
CA ILE A 73 15.55 17.54 -8.82
C ILE A 73 15.43 16.04 -8.59
N ILE A 74 14.25 15.57 -8.18
CA ILE A 74 13.98 14.14 -7.97
C ILE A 74 14.19 13.37 -9.27
N HIS A 75 13.61 13.83 -10.37
CA HIS A 75 13.74 13.18 -11.68
C HIS A 75 15.20 13.06 -12.12
N ASP A 76 15.96 14.15 -12.05
CA ASP A 76 17.37 14.19 -12.46
C ASP A 76 18.23 13.28 -11.56
N THR A 77 17.93 13.26 -10.24
CA THR A 77 18.64 12.41 -9.28
C THR A 77 18.37 10.92 -9.54
N ILE A 78 17.10 10.54 -9.75
CA ILE A 78 16.73 9.14 -9.99
C ILE A 78 17.31 8.61 -11.29
N LYS A 79 17.44 9.45 -12.31
CA LYS A 79 17.97 9.06 -13.62
C LYS A 79 19.33 8.37 -13.53
N ASP A 80 20.20 8.88 -12.66
CA ASP A 80 21.57 8.39 -12.51
C ASP A 80 21.76 7.46 -11.29
N ASN A 81 20.80 7.42 -10.37
CA ASN A 81 20.89 6.72 -9.08
C ASN A 81 19.79 5.68 -8.84
N HIS A 82 19.11 5.21 -9.89
CA HIS A 82 18.04 4.23 -9.73
C HIS A 82 18.58 2.84 -9.30
N GLY A 83 17.79 2.14 -8.48
CA GLY A 83 18.07 0.77 -8.07
C GLY A 83 19.14 0.59 -6.97
N LEU A 84 19.81 1.65 -6.52
CA LEU A 84 20.90 1.56 -5.55
C LEU A 84 20.43 1.22 -4.13
N ALA A 85 19.28 1.74 -3.72
CA ALA A 85 18.77 1.56 -2.36
C ALA A 85 18.20 0.15 -2.12
N PHE A 86 17.65 -0.50 -3.15
CA PHE A 86 16.92 -1.76 -2.97
C PHE A 86 17.76 -2.90 -2.36
N PRO A 87 19.01 -3.19 -2.81
CA PRO A 87 19.84 -4.19 -2.16
C PRO A 87 20.09 -3.90 -0.68
N LEU A 88 20.36 -2.63 -0.33
CA LEU A 88 20.59 -2.21 1.06
C LEU A 88 19.37 -2.42 1.95
N VAL A 89 18.16 -2.15 1.42
CA VAL A 89 16.92 -2.41 2.13
C VAL A 89 16.71 -3.91 2.37
N ILE A 90 17.04 -4.74 1.39
CA ILE A 90 16.96 -6.21 1.55
C ILE A 90 17.95 -6.69 2.62
N ASP A 91 19.18 -6.23 2.60
CA ASP A 91 20.18 -6.57 3.61
C ASP A 91 19.71 -6.14 5.01
N LYS A 92 19.14 -4.93 5.15
CA LYS A 92 18.57 -4.43 6.40
C LYS A 92 17.39 -5.29 6.91
N ILE A 93 16.53 -5.77 6.04
CA ILE A 93 15.45 -6.71 6.39
C ILE A 93 16.01 -7.99 7.00
N PHE A 94 17.07 -8.56 6.43
CA PHE A 94 17.71 -9.75 6.97
C PHE A 94 18.44 -9.47 8.29
N GLU A 95 19.08 -8.33 8.42
CA GLU A 95 19.75 -7.88 9.66
C GLU A 95 18.74 -7.76 10.83
N LEU A 96 17.63 -7.07 10.60
CA LEU A 96 16.57 -6.88 11.59
C LEU A 96 15.86 -8.19 11.97
N GLY A 97 15.77 -9.13 11.04
CA GLY A 97 15.14 -10.42 11.21
C GLY A 97 13.63 -10.41 11.11
N PHE A 98 13.07 -11.47 10.51
CA PHE A 98 11.63 -11.57 10.22
C PHE A 98 10.74 -11.59 11.46
N ASP A 99 11.22 -12.10 12.60
CA ASP A 99 10.41 -12.14 13.82
C ASP A 99 10.26 -10.74 14.42
N THR A 100 11.31 -9.92 14.41
CA THR A 100 11.26 -8.51 14.80
C THR A 100 10.28 -7.73 13.92
N LEU A 101 10.39 -7.91 12.61
CA LEU A 101 9.51 -7.22 11.65
C LEU A 101 8.04 -7.67 11.79
N ARG A 102 7.81 -8.95 12.02
CA ARG A 102 6.46 -9.48 12.27
C ARG A 102 5.86 -8.90 13.55
N GLN A 103 6.64 -8.83 14.62
CA GLN A 103 6.18 -8.22 15.87
C GLN A 103 5.90 -6.73 15.71
N ALA A 104 6.76 -5.99 15.04
CA ALA A 104 6.55 -4.58 14.74
C ALA A 104 5.27 -4.37 13.92
N TYR A 105 5.04 -5.16 12.88
CA TYR A 105 3.80 -5.15 12.10
C TYR A 105 2.56 -5.37 12.96
N GLN A 106 2.54 -6.39 13.81
CA GLN A 106 1.40 -6.68 14.68
C GLN A 106 1.12 -5.53 15.66
N ASN A 107 2.17 -4.94 16.21
CA ASN A 107 2.06 -3.79 17.10
C ASN A 107 1.45 -2.58 16.36
N LEU A 108 1.89 -2.31 15.12
CA LEU A 108 1.35 -1.24 14.29
C LEU A 108 -0.12 -1.49 13.92
N VAL A 109 -0.50 -2.71 13.57
CA VAL A 109 -1.91 -3.05 13.29
C VAL A 109 -2.78 -2.78 14.52
N ASN A 110 -2.36 -3.23 15.70
CA ASN A 110 -3.09 -3.01 16.95
C ASN A 110 -3.19 -1.51 17.27
N LEU A 111 -2.08 -0.77 17.14
CA LEU A 111 -2.03 0.67 17.37
C LEU A 111 -3.02 1.40 16.47
N PHE A 112 -2.99 1.12 15.18
CA PHE A 112 -3.83 1.82 14.20
C PHE A 112 -5.31 1.42 14.33
N SER A 113 -5.62 0.15 14.53
CA SER A 113 -7.02 -0.28 14.74
C SER A 113 -7.62 0.31 16.02
N THR A 114 -6.80 0.61 17.02
CA THR A 114 -7.26 1.26 18.26
C THR A 114 -7.44 2.77 18.09
N ASN A 115 -6.51 3.42 17.38
CA ASN A 115 -6.50 4.88 17.25
C ASN A 115 -7.42 5.40 16.14
N TYR A 116 -7.77 4.55 15.17
CA TYR A 116 -8.60 4.91 14.00
C TYR A 116 -9.74 3.91 13.81
N PRO A 117 -10.65 3.80 14.79
CA PRO A 117 -11.77 2.85 14.75
C PRO A 117 -12.78 3.14 13.64
N GLU A 118 -12.75 4.36 13.06
CA GLU A 118 -13.58 4.79 11.94
C GLU A 118 -13.12 4.25 10.59
N LEU A 119 -11.90 3.72 10.51
CA LEU A 119 -11.36 3.15 9.28
C LEU A 119 -11.65 1.64 9.18
N LEU A 120 -11.61 1.11 7.96
CA LEU A 120 -11.65 -0.32 7.74
C LEU A 120 -10.39 -1.00 8.33
N ASN A 121 -10.56 -2.15 8.96
CA ASN A 121 -9.43 -2.92 9.50
C ASN A 121 -8.37 -3.25 8.45
N GLU A 122 -8.80 -3.50 7.21
CA GLU A 122 -7.91 -3.74 6.08
C GLU A 122 -7.05 -2.51 5.77
N HIS A 123 -7.61 -1.31 5.86
CA HIS A 123 -6.87 -0.06 5.67
C HIS A 123 -5.82 0.13 6.77
N CYS A 124 -6.15 -0.17 8.03
CA CYS A 124 -5.18 -0.16 9.12
C CYS A 124 -4.03 -1.14 8.89
N ARG A 125 -4.31 -2.32 8.33
CA ARG A 125 -3.27 -3.31 7.95
C ARG A 125 -2.38 -2.81 6.82
N TYR A 126 -2.95 -2.18 5.79
CA TYR A 126 -2.17 -1.60 4.69
C TYR A 126 -1.28 -0.48 5.19
N MET A 127 -1.82 0.39 6.04
CA MET A 127 -1.03 1.46 6.65
C MET A 127 0.09 0.91 7.54
N ALA A 128 -0.16 -0.17 8.28
CA ALA A 128 0.88 -0.82 9.08
C ALA A 128 2.05 -1.34 8.21
N VAL A 129 1.75 -1.92 7.03
CA VAL A 129 2.78 -2.33 6.06
C VAL A 129 3.57 -1.14 5.54
N LEU A 130 2.86 -0.06 5.13
CA LEU A 130 3.52 1.15 4.60
C LEU A 130 4.39 1.83 5.67
N THR A 131 3.90 1.94 6.92
CA THR A 131 4.65 2.50 8.05
C THR A 131 5.89 1.66 8.36
N LEU A 132 5.76 0.34 8.35
CA LEU A 132 6.90 -0.55 8.57
C LEU A 132 7.92 -0.43 7.44
N ALA A 133 7.48 -0.30 6.19
CA ALA A 133 8.36 -0.10 5.05
C ALA A 133 9.12 1.24 5.14
N ASP A 134 8.44 2.32 5.56
CA ASP A 134 9.06 3.62 5.83
C ASP A 134 10.12 3.51 6.94
N ALA A 135 9.81 2.83 8.05
CA ALA A 135 10.77 2.62 9.13
C ALA A 135 12.00 1.80 8.70
N ILE A 136 11.81 0.76 7.88
CA ILE A 136 12.93 -0.03 7.32
C ILE A 136 13.79 0.85 6.41
N LEU A 137 13.16 1.66 5.56
CA LEU A 137 13.88 2.57 4.67
C LEU A 137 14.70 3.59 5.47
N ASN A 138 14.12 4.20 6.49
CA ASN A 138 14.80 5.16 7.36
C ASN A 138 15.97 4.49 8.11
N ALA A 139 15.76 3.28 8.67
CA ALA A 139 16.82 2.51 9.30
C ALA A 139 17.97 2.20 8.32
N THR A 140 17.65 1.92 7.05
CA THR A 140 18.65 1.66 6.00
C THR A 140 19.45 2.90 5.67
N LEU A 141 18.78 4.04 5.49
CA LEU A 141 19.42 5.29 5.08
C LEU A 141 20.29 5.90 6.19
N ASN A 142 19.91 5.70 7.45
CA ASN A 142 20.63 6.21 8.62
C ASN A 142 21.59 5.19 9.24
N ASP A 143 21.66 3.97 8.69
CA ASP A 143 22.44 2.84 9.23
C ASP A 143 22.06 2.51 10.70
N ASP A 144 20.76 2.61 11.01
CA ASP A 144 20.25 2.32 12.35
C ASP A 144 20.17 0.81 12.60
N ALA A 145 20.59 0.39 13.78
CA ALA A 145 20.45 -1.01 14.22
C ALA A 145 19.01 -1.39 14.64
N THR A 146 18.12 -0.40 14.81
CA THR A 146 16.73 -0.58 15.24
C THR A 146 15.78 0.17 14.30
N LEU A 147 14.49 -0.18 14.37
CA LEU A 147 13.45 0.48 13.56
C LEU A 147 13.04 1.83 14.20
N PRO A 148 13.17 2.97 13.51
CA PRO A 148 12.71 4.27 13.97
C PRO A 148 11.20 4.41 13.76
N LEU A 149 10.40 3.66 14.55
CA LEU A 149 8.94 3.57 14.35
C LEU A 149 8.20 4.87 14.69
N ASP A 150 8.68 5.67 15.63
CA ASP A 150 7.98 6.87 16.08
C ASP A 150 7.82 7.91 14.97
N ASP A 151 8.87 8.18 14.21
CA ASP A 151 8.85 9.10 13.07
C ASP A 151 7.94 8.56 11.95
N SER A 152 8.04 7.27 11.66
CA SER A 152 7.21 6.62 10.65
C SER A 152 5.72 6.59 11.04
N ILE A 153 5.39 6.44 12.31
CA ILE A 153 4.02 6.54 12.84
C ILE A 153 3.50 7.98 12.70
N GLN A 154 4.34 8.98 12.98
CA GLN A 154 3.97 10.37 12.79
C GLN A 154 3.67 10.68 11.32
N ASN A 155 4.50 10.21 10.39
CA ASN A 155 4.27 10.33 8.95
C ASN A 155 2.96 9.65 8.53
N ALA A 156 2.72 8.42 9.00
CA ALA A 156 1.50 7.68 8.74
C ALA A 156 0.25 8.42 9.24
N SER A 157 0.32 9.07 10.39
CA SER A 157 -0.80 9.83 10.97
C SER A 157 -1.27 11.00 10.09
N ALA A 158 -0.37 11.57 9.29
CA ALA A 158 -0.74 12.58 8.30
C ALA A 158 -1.52 11.97 7.12
N ILE A 159 -1.15 10.75 6.71
CA ILE A 159 -1.79 10.03 5.60
C ILE A 159 -3.16 9.48 6.01
N PHE A 160 -3.34 9.03 7.26
CA PHE A 160 -4.64 8.55 7.75
C PHE A 160 -5.78 9.55 7.55
N LYS A 161 -5.50 10.85 7.64
CA LYS A 161 -6.47 11.94 7.41
C LYS A 161 -6.93 12.06 5.96
N LEU A 162 -6.26 11.39 5.04
CA LEU A 162 -6.54 11.41 3.61
C LEU A 162 -7.26 10.12 3.15
N ILE A 163 -7.52 9.20 4.07
CA ILE A 163 -8.20 7.92 3.80
C ILE A 163 -9.69 8.10 4.12
N PRO A 164 -10.61 7.72 3.20
CA PRO A 164 -12.04 7.78 3.45
C PRO A 164 -12.46 6.93 4.65
N THR A 165 -13.32 7.44 5.48
CA THR A 165 -13.90 6.72 6.63
C THR A 165 -14.94 5.69 6.20
N THR A 166 -15.30 4.78 7.10
CA THR A 166 -16.35 3.78 6.86
C THR A 166 -17.70 4.42 6.59
N THR A 167 -18.00 5.57 7.20
CA THR A 167 -19.25 6.33 6.98
C THR A 167 -19.27 6.93 5.60
N GLU A 168 -18.19 7.58 5.16
CA GLU A 168 -18.08 8.15 3.81
C GLU A 168 -18.20 7.07 2.72
N ILE A 169 -17.57 5.90 2.94
CA ILE A 169 -17.71 4.75 2.04
C ILE A 169 -19.14 4.23 2.00
N SER A 170 -19.87 4.20 3.13
CA SER A 170 -21.23 3.70 3.20
C SER A 170 -22.26 4.66 2.61
N ASP A 171 -22.03 5.96 2.70
CA ASP A 171 -22.94 6.97 2.17
C ASP A 171 -22.87 7.04 0.65
N THR A 172 -21.68 6.85 0.08
CA THR A 172 -21.46 6.73 -1.37
C THR A 172 -22.19 5.51 -2.00
N VAL A 173 -22.50 4.48 -1.21
CA VAL A 173 -23.21 3.27 -1.68
C VAL A 173 -24.75 3.45 -1.63
N ARG A 174 -25.27 4.51 -0.96
CA ARG A 174 -26.71 4.73 -0.76
C ARG A 174 -27.33 5.77 -1.72
N GLU A 175 -26.52 6.53 -2.43
CA GLU A 175 -26.95 7.44 -3.50
C GLU A 175 -26.90 6.76 -4.88
#